data_91f3ef49f66e2489143dd05bf0719b18
#
_entry.id   91f3ef49f66e2489143dd05bf0719b18
#
_cell.length_a   1.000
_cell.length_b   1.000
_cell.length_c   1.000
_cell.angle_alpha   90.00
_cell.angle_beta   90.00
_cell.angle_gamma   90.00
#
_symmetry.space_group_name_H-M   'P 1'
#
loop_
_entity.id
_entity.type
_entity.pdbx_description
1 polymer ?
#
loop_
_entity_poly.entity_id
_entity_poly.type
_entity_poly.pdbx_seq_one_letter_code
_entity_poly.pdbx_strand_id
1 'polypeptide(L)'
;PYGKFAVDVEDDFTPYYVVNPDKKKTVAQLKKALKEADELYLATDDDREGEAIAWHLQQVLKPKVPVRRMVFTEITREAVTRALDNTRELDIHLVDAQETRRILDRLVGYEVSPVLWRKVRAGLSAGRVQSVATRLVVERERERMAFRSASYWGVEATFSTVLSPVDLTARQDASFTARLVTLDGRRVATGRDFNDAGELRPAAVK
;
A
#
# COMPACT_ATOMS: atom_id res chain seq x y z
N PRO A 1 14.97 -31.90 -9.13
CA PRO A 1 13.69 -32.31 -8.57
C PRO A 1 12.64 -31.19 -8.56
N TYR A 2 13.02 -29.92 -8.46
CA TYR A 2 12.08 -28.79 -8.36
C TYR A 2 11.77 -28.10 -9.70
N GLY A 3 12.06 -28.77 -10.79
CA GLY A 3 11.74 -28.28 -12.12
C GLY A 3 12.39 -26.93 -12.49
N LYS A 4 11.97 -26.40 -13.62
CA LYS A 4 12.43 -25.14 -14.22
C LYS A 4 12.15 -23.89 -13.35
N PHE A 5 11.12 -23.96 -12.48
CA PHE A 5 10.58 -22.79 -11.78
C PHE A 5 11.00 -22.68 -10.32
N ALA A 6 11.71 -23.68 -9.76
CA ALA A 6 11.95 -23.81 -8.32
C ALA A 6 10.66 -23.75 -7.47
N VAL A 7 9.58 -24.24 -8.07
CA VAL A 7 8.24 -24.44 -7.49
C VAL A 7 7.78 -25.80 -7.95
N ASP A 8 7.31 -26.63 -7.05
CA ASP A 8 6.71 -27.91 -7.39
C ASP A 8 5.23 -27.72 -7.69
N VAL A 9 4.87 -27.74 -8.97
CA VAL A 9 3.48 -27.53 -9.42
C VAL A 9 2.60 -28.77 -9.19
N GLU A 10 3.21 -29.92 -8.90
CA GLU A 10 2.51 -31.18 -8.67
C GLU A 10 2.30 -31.43 -7.16
N ASP A 11 3.01 -30.70 -6.30
CA ASP A 11 2.94 -30.77 -4.84
C ASP A 11 2.53 -29.42 -4.25
N ASP A 12 1.26 -29.07 -4.46
CA ASP A 12 0.61 -27.85 -3.92
C ASP A 12 1.42 -26.55 -4.11
N PHE A 13 2.13 -26.44 -5.25
CA PHE A 13 2.99 -25.30 -5.58
C PHE A 13 4.09 -25.02 -4.55
N THR A 14 4.56 -26.04 -3.84
CA THR A 14 5.60 -25.91 -2.82
C THR A 14 6.85 -25.22 -3.38
N PRO A 15 7.25 -24.06 -2.84
CA PRO A 15 8.41 -23.33 -3.30
C PRO A 15 9.72 -23.88 -2.70
N TYR A 16 10.80 -23.81 -3.46
CA TYR A 16 12.12 -24.16 -3.00
C TYR A 16 12.96 -22.91 -2.75
N TYR A 17 13.36 -22.71 -1.49
CA TYR A 17 14.17 -21.58 -1.05
C TYR A 17 15.60 -21.98 -0.74
N VAL A 18 16.54 -21.14 -1.16
CA VAL A 18 17.98 -21.26 -0.83
C VAL A 18 18.52 -19.91 -0.38
N VAL A 19 19.45 -19.93 0.55
CA VAL A 19 20.18 -18.72 0.94
C VAL A 19 21.10 -18.31 -0.21
N ASN A 20 20.93 -17.08 -0.71
CA ASN A 20 21.81 -16.53 -1.73
C ASN A 20 23.28 -16.58 -1.25
N PRO A 21 24.23 -17.05 -2.08
CA PRO A 21 25.65 -17.10 -1.73
C PRO A 21 26.19 -15.78 -1.16
N ASP A 22 25.81 -14.63 -1.74
CA ASP A 22 26.24 -13.30 -1.29
C ASP A 22 25.73 -12.92 0.11
N LYS A 23 24.64 -13.56 0.57
CA LYS A 23 24.06 -13.33 1.91
C LYS A 23 24.51 -14.31 2.98
N LYS A 24 25.29 -15.33 2.62
CA LYS A 24 25.78 -16.32 3.59
C LYS A 24 26.60 -15.71 4.72
N LYS A 25 27.43 -14.69 4.41
CA LYS A 25 28.22 -13.97 5.42
C LYS A 25 27.33 -13.22 6.40
N THR A 26 26.31 -12.52 5.89
CA THR A 26 25.32 -11.80 6.73
C THR A 26 24.55 -12.76 7.63
N VAL A 27 24.09 -13.88 7.08
CA VAL A 27 23.40 -14.93 7.87
C VAL A 27 24.31 -15.49 8.96
N ALA A 28 25.59 -15.71 8.67
CA ALA A 28 26.57 -16.20 9.67
C ALA A 28 26.76 -15.16 10.80
N GLN A 29 26.84 -13.88 10.47
CA GLN A 29 26.93 -12.78 11.45
C GLN A 29 25.68 -12.74 12.35
N LEU A 30 24.48 -12.80 11.76
CA LEU A 30 23.23 -12.84 12.52
C LEU A 30 23.13 -14.06 13.43
N LYS A 31 23.53 -15.24 12.94
CA LYS A 31 23.59 -16.45 13.76
C LYS A 31 24.59 -16.35 14.94
N LYS A 32 25.69 -15.62 14.74
CA LYS A 32 26.64 -15.36 15.83
C LYS A 32 26.04 -14.45 16.88
N ALA A 33 25.47 -13.32 16.47
CA ALA A 33 24.81 -12.37 17.39
C ALA A 33 23.66 -13.03 18.16
N LEU A 34 22.87 -13.88 17.48
CA LEU A 34 21.75 -14.59 18.10
C LEU A 34 22.17 -15.55 19.24
N LYS A 35 23.42 -16.07 19.23
CA LYS A 35 23.89 -16.93 20.31
C LYS A 35 24.10 -16.21 21.64
N GLU A 36 24.25 -14.90 21.59
CA GLU A 36 24.52 -14.03 22.74
C GLU A 36 23.25 -13.17 23.09
N ALA A 37 22.15 -13.38 22.37
CA ALA A 37 20.91 -12.65 22.57
C ALA A 37 19.92 -13.42 23.43
N ASP A 38 19.16 -12.72 24.26
CA ASP A 38 18.10 -13.26 25.10
C ASP A 38 16.75 -13.30 24.38
N GLU A 39 16.53 -12.41 23.39
CA GLU A 39 15.32 -12.32 22.59
C GLU A 39 15.66 -11.90 21.15
N LEU A 40 14.74 -12.21 20.23
CA LEU A 40 14.82 -11.78 18.82
C LEU A 40 13.58 -10.97 18.46
N TYR A 41 13.76 -9.70 18.08
CA TYR A 41 12.74 -8.86 17.53
C TYR A 41 12.85 -8.80 16.00
N LEU A 42 11.76 -9.14 15.31
CA LEU A 42 11.64 -9.06 13.86
C LEU A 42 10.94 -7.73 13.51
N ALA A 43 11.73 -6.72 13.15
CA ALA A 43 11.30 -5.33 12.96
C ALA A 43 11.34 -4.93 11.48
N THR A 44 10.76 -5.75 10.62
CA THR A 44 10.59 -5.49 9.19
C THR A 44 9.32 -4.66 8.94
N ASP A 45 9.14 -4.14 7.73
CA ASP A 45 8.03 -3.29 7.35
C ASP A 45 6.66 -3.91 7.67
N ASP A 46 5.65 -3.06 7.90
CA ASP A 46 4.28 -3.50 8.21
C ASP A 46 3.48 -3.77 6.92
N ASP A 47 3.98 -4.73 6.15
CA ASP A 47 3.31 -5.25 4.97
C ASP A 47 3.60 -6.75 4.79
N ARG A 48 2.98 -7.37 3.81
CA ARG A 48 3.19 -8.81 3.54
C ARG A 48 4.61 -9.15 3.10
N GLU A 49 5.32 -8.23 2.44
CA GLU A 49 6.73 -8.40 2.07
C GLU A 49 7.61 -8.42 3.32
N GLY A 50 7.39 -7.49 4.26
CA GLY A 50 8.09 -7.45 5.55
C GLY A 50 7.77 -8.67 6.43
N GLU A 51 6.54 -9.14 6.42
CA GLU A 51 6.13 -10.34 7.15
C GLU A 51 6.82 -11.60 6.60
N ALA A 52 6.89 -11.73 5.28
CA ALA A 52 7.61 -12.83 4.63
C ALA A 52 9.13 -12.78 4.89
N ILE A 53 9.73 -11.59 4.92
CA ILE A 53 11.16 -11.43 5.28
C ILE A 53 11.39 -11.89 6.72
N ALA A 54 10.53 -11.50 7.65
CA ALA A 54 10.59 -11.91 9.04
C ALA A 54 10.49 -13.44 9.18
N TRP A 55 9.54 -14.05 8.48
CA TRP A 55 9.38 -15.51 8.44
C TRP A 55 10.62 -16.21 7.87
N HIS A 56 11.15 -15.75 6.73
CA HIS A 56 12.37 -16.33 6.14
C HIS A 56 13.56 -16.22 7.06
N LEU A 57 13.73 -15.09 7.78
CA LEU A 57 14.79 -14.93 8.76
C LEU A 57 14.63 -15.96 9.90
N GLN A 58 13.43 -16.16 10.41
CA GLN A 58 13.14 -17.15 11.43
C GLN A 58 13.49 -18.57 10.95
N GLN A 59 13.11 -18.93 9.72
CA GLN A 59 13.43 -20.24 9.13
C GLN A 59 14.95 -20.47 8.98
N VAL A 60 15.70 -19.46 8.56
CA VAL A 60 17.14 -19.55 8.30
C VAL A 60 17.96 -19.49 9.59
N LEU A 61 17.57 -18.63 10.54
CA LEU A 61 18.30 -18.44 11.79
C LEU A 61 18.01 -19.54 12.79
N LYS A 62 16.79 -20.08 12.80
CA LYS A 62 16.29 -21.10 13.75
C LYS A 62 16.56 -20.70 15.21
N PRO A 63 16.04 -19.56 15.66
CA PRO A 63 16.29 -19.05 17.01
C PRO A 63 15.83 -20.05 18.07
N LYS A 64 16.57 -20.12 19.17
CA LYS A 64 16.19 -20.88 20.37
C LYS A 64 15.67 -19.96 21.48
N VAL A 65 15.73 -18.67 21.26
CA VAL A 65 15.23 -17.62 22.14
C VAL A 65 13.81 -17.19 21.72
N PRO A 66 13.05 -16.53 22.59
CA PRO A 66 11.76 -15.95 22.21
C PRO A 66 11.87 -15.06 21.00
N VAL A 67 10.89 -15.17 20.07
CA VAL A 67 10.82 -14.37 18.86
C VAL A 67 9.57 -13.52 18.94
N ARG A 68 9.69 -12.22 18.67
CA ARG A 68 8.60 -11.27 18.67
C ARG A 68 8.58 -10.46 17.40
N ARG A 69 7.42 -10.27 16.82
CA ARG A 69 7.21 -9.37 15.69
C ARG A 69 6.96 -7.95 16.21
N MET A 70 7.78 -7.01 15.77
CA MET A 70 7.68 -5.60 16.10
C MET A 70 7.32 -4.80 14.86
N VAL A 71 6.26 -4.00 14.94
CA VAL A 71 5.72 -3.24 13.82
C VAL A 71 5.64 -1.75 14.17
N PHE A 72 6.18 -0.91 13.29
CA PHE A 72 6.07 0.54 13.40
C PHE A 72 6.03 1.16 12.00
N THR A 73 5.32 2.27 11.86
CA THR A 73 5.10 2.96 10.58
C THR A 73 6.07 4.12 10.35
N GLU A 74 6.82 4.51 11.39
CA GLU A 74 7.81 5.58 11.34
C GLU A 74 9.00 5.25 12.26
N ILE A 75 10.17 5.77 11.91
CA ILE A 75 11.40 5.55 12.70
C ILE A 75 11.59 6.73 13.65
N THR A 76 10.66 6.88 14.60
CA THR A 76 10.77 7.81 15.71
C THR A 76 10.98 7.04 17.02
N ARG A 77 11.56 7.69 18.01
CA ARG A 77 11.80 7.06 19.32
C ARG A 77 10.48 6.61 19.95
N GLU A 78 9.46 7.43 19.87
CA GLU A 78 8.13 7.17 20.41
C GLU A 78 7.46 5.97 19.71
N ALA A 79 7.56 5.89 18.39
CA ALA A 79 6.97 4.78 17.61
C ALA A 79 7.69 3.47 17.90
N VAL A 80 9.02 3.47 17.96
CA VAL A 80 9.82 2.28 18.29
C VAL A 80 9.55 1.81 19.72
N THR A 81 9.47 2.72 20.71
CA THR A 81 9.16 2.37 22.09
C THR A 81 7.78 1.74 22.21
N ARG A 82 6.76 2.36 21.58
CA ARG A 82 5.39 1.78 21.55
C ARG A 82 5.35 0.41 20.90
N ALA A 83 6.13 0.20 19.86
CA ALA A 83 6.19 -1.08 19.17
C ALA A 83 6.84 -2.19 20.00
N LEU A 84 7.81 -1.85 20.85
CA LEU A 84 8.39 -2.78 21.83
C LEU A 84 7.36 -3.25 22.87
N ASP A 85 6.50 -2.33 23.33
CA ASP A 85 5.44 -2.64 24.31
C ASP A 85 4.26 -3.41 23.67
N ASN A 86 4.12 -3.35 22.32
CA ASN A 86 3.00 -3.91 21.57
C ASN A 86 3.48 -4.93 20.50
N THR A 87 4.33 -5.85 20.90
CA THR A 87 4.79 -6.93 20.01
C THR A 87 3.69 -7.95 19.75
N ARG A 88 3.74 -8.63 18.60
CA ARG A 88 2.81 -9.68 18.20
C ARG A 88 3.53 -10.92 17.67
N GLU A 89 2.78 -11.94 17.37
CA GLU A 89 3.26 -13.08 16.59
C GLU A 89 3.33 -12.74 15.09
N LEU A 90 4.04 -13.56 14.32
CA LEU A 90 4.04 -13.49 12.86
C LEU A 90 2.64 -13.80 12.32
N ASP A 91 2.18 -13.01 11.37
CA ASP A 91 0.95 -13.26 10.63
C ASP A 91 1.23 -14.18 9.43
N ILE A 92 0.95 -15.46 9.62
CA ILE A 92 1.17 -16.48 8.59
C ILE A 92 0.29 -16.25 7.36
N HIS A 93 -0.89 -15.67 7.50
CA HIS A 93 -1.75 -15.37 6.35
C HIS A 93 -1.13 -14.30 5.44
N LEU A 94 -0.42 -13.32 6.00
CA LEU A 94 0.35 -12.34 5.21
C LEU A 94 1.56 -13.00 4.53
N VAL A 95 2.22 -13.94 5.20
CA VAL A 95 3.31 -14.72 4.60
C VAL A 95 2.80 -15.53 3.42
N ASP A 96 1.70 -16.26 3.59
CA ASP A 96 1.06 -17.07 2.53
C ASP A 96 0.62 -16.20 1.36
N ALA A 97 0.06 -15.02 1.63
CA ALA A 97 -0.34 -14.07 0.60
C ALA A 97 0.87 -13.55 -0.22
N GLN A 98 2.00 -13.31 0.41
CA GLN A 98 3.23 -12.92 -0.27
C GLN A 98 3.80 -14.09 -1.09
N GLU A 99 3.83 -15.28 -0.52
CA GLU A 99 4.34 -16.49 -1.17
C GLU A 99 3.52 -16.82 -2.42
N THR A 100 2.19 -16.83 -2.31
CA THR A 100 1.26 -17.03 -3.43
C THR A 100 1.51 -16.01 -4.55
N ARG A 101 1.66 -14.74 -4.19
CA ARG A 101 1.99 -13.69 -5.16
C ARG A 101 3.32 -13.97 -5.87
N ARG A 102 4.34 -14.33 -5.12
CA ARG A 102 5.68 -14.62 -5.66
C ARG A 102 5.67 -15.82 -6.62
N ILE A 103 4.96 -16.90 -6.24
CA ILE A 103 4.79 -18.09 -7.06
C ILE A 103 4.07 -17.72 -8.36
N LEU A 104 2.94 -17.03 -8.26
CA LEU A 104 2.15 -16.61 -9.41
C LEU A 104 2.97 -15.73 -10.37
N ASP A 105 3.66 -14.71 -9.88
CA ASP A 105 4.49 -13.83 -10.69
C ASP A 105 5.60 -14.64 -11.40
N ARG A 106 6.17 -15.61 -10.72
CA ARG A 106 7.21 -16.47 -11.28
C ARG A 106 6.66 -17.36 -12.40
N LEU A 107 5.58 -18.07 -12.15
CA LEU A 107 4.97 -18.96 -13.14
C LEU A 107 4.51 -18.18 -14.38
N VAL A 108 3.74 -17.11 -14.20
CA VAL A 108 3.28 -16.27 -15.30
C VAL A 108 4.46 -15.67 -16.09
N GLY A 109 5.46 -15.15 -15.38
CA GLY A 109 6.64 -14.58 -16.02
C GLY A 109 7.39 -15.57 -16.89
N TYR A 110 7.62 -16.78 -16.40
CA TYR A 110 8.35 -17.83 -17.14
C TYR A 110 7.55 -18.45 -18.28
N GLU A 111 6.23 -18.52 -18.19
CA GLU A 111 5.37 -19.06 -19.25
C GLU A 111 5.09 -18.03 -20.36
N VAL A 112 4.84 -16.77 -20.01
CA VAL A 112 4.45 -15.74 -20.97
C VAL A 112 5.65 -15.08 -21.65
N SER A 113 6.78 -14.88 -20.95
CA SER A 113 7.96 -14.22 -21.55
C SER A 113 8.47 -14.92 -22.81
N PRO A 114 8.56 -16.27 -22.90
CA PRO A 114 8.95 -16.94 -24.13
C PRO A 114 7.98 -16.73 -25.31
N VAL A 115 6.71 -16.50 -25.04
CA VAL A 115 5.73 -16.16 -26.07
C VAL A 115 6.05 -14.77 -26.64
N LEU A 116 6.36 -13.79 -25.77
CA LEU A 116 6.78 -12.46 -26.18
C LEU A 116 8.07 -12.52 -27.02
N TRP A 117 9.03 -13.36 -26.66
CA TRP A 117 10.28 -13.49 -27.40
C TRP A 117 10.08 -14.02 -28.81
N ARG A 118 9.13 -14.95 -28.98
CA ARG A 118 8.81 -15.54 -30.29
C ARG A 118 7.94 -14.65 -31.16
N LYS A 119 7.04 -13.87 -30.53
CA LYS A 119 6.01 -13.12 -31.28
C LYS A 119 6.33 -11.62 -31.44
N VAL A 120 7.15 -11.06 -30.55
CA VAL A 120 7.46 -9.62 -30.53
C VAL A 120 8.96 -9.42 -30.67
N ARG A 121 9.75 -9.66 -29.63
CA ARG A 121 11.20 -9.45 -29.60
C ARG A 121 11.83 -10.18 -28.41
N ALA A 122 13.05 -10.69 -28.60
CA ALA A 122 13.84 -11.25 -27.51
C ALA A 122 14.16 -10.22 -26.42
N GLY A 123 14.28 -10.68 -25.17
CA GLY A 123 14.62 -9.85 -24.02
C GLY A 123 13.45 -9.12 -23.35
N LEU A 124 12.21 -9.25 -23.86
CA LEU A 124 11.01 -8.77 -23.18
C LEU A 124 10.66 -9.67 -22.01
N SER A 125 10.09 -9.09 -20.96
CA SER A 125 9.54 -9.86 -19.84
C SER A 125 8.06 -9.57 -19.63
N ALA A 126 7.32 -10.62 -19.30
CA ALA A 126 5.92 -10.50 -18.86
C ALA A 126 5.89 -10.32 -17.33
N GLY A 127 5.00 -9.48 -16.85
CA GLY A 127 4.79 -9.25 -15.43
C GLY A 127 3.78 -8.14 -15.17
N ARG A 128 3.37 -8.00 -13.93
CA ARG A 128 2.34 -7.02 -13.55
C ARG A 128 2.80 -5.58 -13.74
N VAL A 129 4.07 -5.28 -13.51
CA VAL A 129 4.63 -3.93 -13.71
C VAL A 129 4.66 -3.56 -15.19
N GLN A 130 5.11 -4.47 -16.05
CA GLN A 130 5.23 -4.24 -17.49
C GLN A 130 3.87 -4.17 -18.20
N SER A 131 2.82 -4.74 -17.64
CA SER A 131 1.48 -4.73 -18.22
C SER A 131 0.51 -3.85 -17.43
N VAL A 132 0.01 -4.32 -16.31
CA VAL A 132 -1.08 -3.66 -15.57
C VAL A 132 -0.63 -2.32 -15.00
N ALA A 133 0.49 -2.25 -14.28
CA ALA A 133 0.95 -1.00 -13.67
C ALA A 133 1.28 0.06 -14.74
N THR A 134 1.99 -0.33 -15.81
CA THR A 134 2.29 0.57 -16.93
C THR A 134 1.02 1.06 -17.60
N ARG A 135 0.03 0.18 -17.80
CA ARG A 135 -1.28 0.57 -18.36
C ARG A 135 -1.97 1.61 -17.51
N LEU A 136 -2.06 1.40 -16.19
CA LEU A 136 -2.68 2.37 -15.28
C LEU A 136 -2.01 3.74 -15.35
N VAL A 137 -0.68 3.78 -15.38
CA VAL A 137 0.08 5.05 -15.53
C VAL A 137 -0.22 5.73 -16.87
N VAL A 138 -0.22 4.96 -17.97
CA VAL A 138 -0.51 5.50 -19.32
C VAL A 138 -1.95 6.00 -19.42
N GLU A 139 -2.92 5.27 -18.89
CA GLU A 139 -4.31 5.70 -18.87
C GLU A 139 -4.47 6.99 -18.07
N ARG A 140 -3.85 7.08 -16.88
CA ARG A 140 -3.87 8.29 -16.06
C ARG A 140 -3.20 9.48 -16.75
N GLU A 141 -2.09 9.25 -17.44
CA GLU A 141 -1.41 10.31 -18.19
C GLU A 141 -2.26 10.81 -19.38
N ARG A 142 -2.98 9.92 -20.06
CA ARG A 142 -3.95 10.30 -21.11
C ARG A 142 -5.09 11.16 -20.57
N GLU A 143 -5.64 10.78 -19.40
CA GLU A 143 -6.64 11.59 -18.70
C GLU A 143 -6.06 12.97 -18.35
N ARG A 144 -4.81 13.03 -17.85
CA ARG A 144 -4.13 14.28 -17.53
C ARG A 144 -3.95 15.17 -18.75
N MET A 145 -3.52 14.61 -19.89
CA MET A 145 -3.36 15.36 -21.15
C MET A 145 -4.68 15.84 -21.73
N ALA A 146 -5.76 15.05 -21.57
CA ALA A 146 -7.09 15.40 -22.04
C ALA A 146 -7.79 16.39 -21.10
N PHE A 147 -7.32 16.57 -19.87
CA PHE A 147 -7.95 17.42 -18.87
C PHE A 147 -8.03 18.87 -19.32
N ARG A 148 -9.24 19.42 -19.27
CA ARG A 148 -9.51 20.84 -19.48
C ARG A 148 -9.84 21.48 -18.13
N SER A 149 -9.06 22.50 -17.76
CA SER A 149 -9.33 23.24 -16.53
C SER A 149 -10.64 24.02 -16.66
N ALA A 150 -11.44 24.00 -15.61
CA ALA A 150 -12.65 24.78 -15.49
C ALA A 150 -12.66 25.49 -14.13
N SER A 151 -13.28 26.66 -14.07
CA SER A 151 -13.44 27.42 -12.84
C SER A 151 -14.90 27.44 -12.40
N TYR A 152 -15.11 27.38 -11.10
CA TYR A 152 -16.42 27.49 -10.48
C TYR A 152 -16.28 28.21 -9.13
N TRP A 153 -17.39 28.74 -8.63
CA TRP A 153 -17.42 29.43 -7.37
C TRP A 153 -17.97 28.52 -6.27
N GLY A 154 -17.29 28.50 -5.14
CA GLY A 154 -17.81 27.96 -3.89
C GLY A 154 -18.10 29.10 -2.93
N VAL A 155 -19.29 29.14 -2.35
CA VAL A 155 -19.65 30.10 -1.33
C VAL A 155 -19.76 29.39 0.00
N GLU A 156 -19.00 29.88 0.98
CA GLU A 156 -19.00 29.40 2.35
C GLU A 156 -19.24 30.60 3.27
N ALA A 157 -20.12 30.46 4.23
CA ALA A 157 -20.45 31.50 5.19
C ALA A 157 -20.38 30.96 6.62
N THR A 158 -19.81 31.74 7.51
CA THR A 158 -19.84 31.46 8.95
C THR A 158 -21.00 32.25 9.57
N PHE A 159 -21.90 31.52 10.20
CA PHE A 159 -23.04 32.07 10.92
C PHE A 159 -22.74 32.05 12.42
N SER A 160 -23.12 33.09 13.13
CA SER A 160 -23.13 33.11 14.59
C SER A 160 -24.57 33.15 15.10
N THR A 161 -24.85 32.33 16.10
CA THR A 161 -26.14 32.42 16.82
C THR A 161 -26.04 33.57 17.81
N VAL A 162 -26.74 34.69 17.50
CA VAL A 162 -26.99 35.72 18.51
C VAL A 162 -28.14 35.22 19.35
N LEU A 163 -27.84 34.65 20.50
CA LEU A 163 -28.87 34.37 21.49
C LEU A 163 -29.44 35.74 21.99
N SER A 164 -30.76 35.77 22.11
CA SER A 164 -31.57 36.96 22.51
C SER A 164 -30.96 37.75 23.66
N PRO A 165 -31.15 39.10 23.73
CA PRO A 165 -30.53 39.99 24.73
C PRO A 165 -30.89 39.72 26.20
N VAL A 166 -31.71 38.72 26.46
CA VAL A 166 -32.23 38.46 27.84
C VAL A 166 -31.30 37.56 28.66
N ASP A 167 -30.28 36.88 28.06
CA ASP A 167 -29.42 35.98 28.81
C ASP A 167 -27.93 36.36 28.63
N LEU A 168 -27.51 37.43 29.28
CA LEU A 168 -26.13 37.95 29.27
C LEU A 168 -25.14 37.11 30.08
N THR A 169 -25.56 36.00 30.72
CA THR A 169 -24.73 35.21 31.61
C THR A 169 -24.15 33.94 30.98
N ALA A 170 -24.61 33.54 29.78
CA ALA A 170 -24.09 32.38 29.07
C ALA A 170 -23.66 32.77 27.63
N ARG A 171 -22.60 33.59 27.51
CA ARG A 171 -21.93 33.84 26.24
C ARG A 171 -21.09 32.63 25.84
N GLN A 172 -21.69 31.66 25.18
CA GLN A 172 -21.00 30.84 24.20
C GLN A 172 -21.51 31.26 22.85
N ASP A 173 -20.75 32.10 22.13
CA ASP A 173 -20.98 32.42 20.73
C ASP A 173 -20.79 31.11 19.93
N ALA A 174 -21.87 30.37 19.76
CA ALA A 174 -21.85 29.21 18.88
C ALA A 174 -21.82 29.70 17.44
N SER A 175 -20.73 29.47 16.75
CA SER A 175 -20.61 29.72 15.32
C SER A 175 -20.60 28.38 14.56
N PHE A 176 -21.21 28.35 13.38
CA PHE A 176 -21.12 27.24 12.47
C PHE A 176 -20.87 27.72 11.04
N THR A 177 -20.16 26.90 10.29
CA THR A 177 -19.86 27.17 8.88
C THR A 177 -20.82 26.37 8.01
N ALA A 178 -21.42 27.00 7.00
CA ALA A 178 -22.26 26.36 6.02
C ALA A 178 -21.81 26.69 4.60
N ARG A 179 -21.94 25.74 3.71
CA ARG A 179 -21.61 25.89 2.29
C ARG A 179 -22.90 25.96 1.46
N LEU A 180 -22.92 26.87 0.48
CA LEU A 180 -24.00 26.95 -0.47
C LEU A 180 -24.02 25.69 -1.34
N VAL A 181 -25.14 24.97 -1.34
CA VAL A 181 -25.31 23.73 -2.12
C VAL A 181 -26.28 23.89 -3.28
N THR A 182 -27.23 24.84 -3.17
CA THR A 182 -28.22 25.12 -4.21
C THR A 182 -28.44 26.62 -4.32
N LEU A 183 -28.66 27.09 -5.53
CA LEU A 183 -29.07 28.46 -5.87
C LEU A 183 -30.26 28.37 -6.81
N ASP A 184 -31.37 28.99 -6.46
CA ASP A 184 -32.64 28.99 -7.22
C ASP A 184 -33.09 27.57 -7.61
N GLY A 185 -32.98 26.62 -6.65
CA GLY A 185 -33.38 25.23 -6.86
C GLY A 185 -32.40 24.41 -7.70
N ARG A 186 -31.32 25.00 -8.20
CA ARG A 186 -30.27 24.32 -8.96
C ARG A 186 -29.04 24.11 -8.10
N ARG A 187 -28.39 22.95 -8.24
CA ARG A 187 -27.19 22.62 -7.48
C ARG A 187 -25.99 23.48 -7.92
N VAL A 188 -25.22 23.98 -6.96
CA VAL A 188 -23.98 24.71 -7.23
C VAL A 188 -22.92 23.72 -7.76
N ALA A 189 -22.18 24.10 -8.79
CA ALA A 189 -21.16 23.29 -9.43
C ALA A 189 -20.03 22.92 -8.50
N THR A 190 -19.53 21.71 -8.68
CA THR A 190 -18.28 21.19 -8.11
C THR A 190 -17.38 20.71 -9.23
N GLY A 191 -16.13 20.36 -8.96
CA GLY A 191 -15.22 19.82 -9.99
C GLY A 191 -15.76 18.59 -10.73
N ARG A 192 -16.71 17.85 -10.13
CA ARG A 192 -17.35 16.66 -10.74
C ARG A 192 -18.44 16.98 -11.75
N ASP A 193 -18.84 18.22 -11.84
CA ASP A 193 -19.94 18.66 -12.71
C ASP A 193 -19.45 19.13 -14.09
N PHE A 194 -18.17 19.02 -14.36
CA PHE A 194 -17.58 19.30 -15.66
C PHE A 194 -17.29 17.99 -16.41
N ASN A 195 -17.46 18.05 -17.73
CA ASN A 195 -17.07 16.96 -18.62
C ASN A 195 -15.56 17.07 -18.98
N ASP A 196 -15.04 16.13 -19.76
CA ASP A 196 -13.63 16.10 -20.17
C ASP A 196 -13.23 17.30 -21.07
N ALA A 197 -14.20 17.98 -21.68
CA ALA A 197 -13.99 19.22 -22.42
C ALA A 197 -13.97 20.47 -21.53
N GLY A 198 -14.19 20.33 -20.22
CA GLY A 198 -14.29 21.45 -19.27
C GLY A 198 -15.64 22.19 -19.31
N GLU A 199 -16.68 21.58 -19.90
CA GLU A 199 -18.00 22.14 -20.00
C GLU A 199 -18.88 21.71 -18.82
N LEU A 200 -19.67 22.66 -18.29
CA LEU A 200 -20.57 22.40 -17.17
C LEU A 200 -21.75 21.53 -17.59
N ARG A 201 -22.04 20.49 -16.82
CA ARG A 201 -23.24 19.66 -17.00
C ARG A 201 -24.50 20.46 -16.71
N PRO A 202 -25.61 20.28 -17.47
CA PRO A 202 -26.82 21.13 -17.40
C PRO A 202 -27.49 21.20 -16.03
N ALA A 203 -27.30 20.24 -15.16
CA ALA A 203 -27.94 20.16 -13.85
C ALA A 203 -27.36 21.08 -12.77
N ALA A 204 -26.26 21.77 -13.05
CA ALA A 204 -25.58 22.62 -12.07
C ALA A 204 -25.47 24.07 -12.55
N VAL A 205 -25.26 25.01 -11.62
CA VAL A 205 -24.92 26.42 -11.90
C VAL A 205 -23.43 26.64 -11.55
N LYS A 206 -22.81 27.49 -12.38
CA LYS A 206 -21.40 27.84 -12.27
C LYS A 206 -21.14 28.91 -11.23
#